data_5ef16e823a375010769a1431f00f28d6
#
_entry.id   5ef16e823a375010769a1431f00f28d6
#
_cell.length_a   1.000
_cell.length_b   1.000
_cell.length_c   1.000
_cell.angle_alpha   90.00
_cell.angle_beta   90.00
_cell.angle_gamma   90.00
#
_symmetry.space_group_name_H-M   'P 1'
#
loop_
_entity.id
_entity.type
_entity.pdbx_description
1 polymer ?
#
loop_
_entity_poly.entity_id
_entity_poly.type
_entity_poly.pdbx_seq_one_letter_code
_entity_poly.pdbx_strand_id
1 'polypeptide(L)'
;LLSALAACHKEEKAASQTVRPVRTATVELQEGGEKVSLTGEIQPRYQADLGFRVNGKILERPVDVGTQVKKEDLLARLDPQQYRQDFEVAKAEVAKADAEVTRSQAQEYRQSELLKNGHTTQVAYDQALKTFKTAQAEADATRARQVQASENLGYTDLRADNDGVISAIGADPGQVVSAGQMVVRLAQPGEREGVFNIGEGAFKTRPKDPTVTVHLVSNPEVETAGKVRYISPQADPATRTYTVRVSLPDAPAQMRLGANVVGTVTLDQGQTVSIPGSALFQKDGKPAVWVVEKDSTVQLKPIAVQRYQGDSVVVGDGLAQGDVVVTAGVQKLLPGQKVALMDASAVQ
;
A
#
# COMPACT_ATOMS: atom_id res chain seq x y z
N LEU A 1 45.03 -43.10 -89.01
CA LEU A 1 43.77 -43.41 -88.35
C LEU A 1 43.53 -42.33 -87.27
N LEU A 2 42.74 -41.32 -87.66
CA LEU A 2 42.28 -40.27 -86.77
C LEU A 2 41.01 -40.73 -86.05
N SER A 3 40.95 -40.64 -84.76
CA SER A 3 39.72 -40.76 -83.95
C SER A 3 39.40 -39.37 -83.30
N ALA A 4 38.30 -38.80 -83.75
CA ALA A 4 37.75 -37.56 -83.19
C ALA A 4 36.96 -37.86 -81.88
N LEU A 5 37.34 -37.26 -80.82
CA LEU A 5 36.53 -37.24 -79.60
C LEU A 5 35.53 -36.04 -79.64
N ALA A 6 34.24 -36.36 -79.76
CA ALA A 6 33.18 -35.39 -79.58
C ALA A 6 32.92 -35.16 -78.06
N ALA A 7 33.18 -33.97 -77.58
CA ALA A 7 32.83 -33.55 -76.25
C ALA A 7 31.36 -33.16 -76.23
N CYS A 8 30.52 -33.94 -75.52
CA CYS A 8 29.14 -33.54 -75.13
C CYS A 8 29.18 -32.49 -74.01
N HIS A 9 28.90 -31.26 -74.34
CA HIS A 9 28.63 -30.20 -73.40
C HIS A 9 27.18 -30.37 -72.84
N LYS A 10 27.05 -30.84 -71.63
CA LYS A 10 25.76 -30.99 -70.96
C LYS A 10 25.38 -29.64 -70.40
N GLU A 11 24.48 -28.92 -71.05
CA GLU A 11 23.84 -27.74 -70.48
C GLU A 11 23.17 -28.10 -69.19
N GLU A 12 23.66 -27.55 -68.08
CA GLU A 12 23.05 -27.60 -66.76
C GLU A 12 21.78 -26.72 -66.76
N LYS A 13 20.62 -27.36 -66.98
CA LYS A 13 19.33 -26.70 -66.88
C LYS A 13 19.25 -26.02 -65.49
N ALA A 14 19.22 -24.68 -65.45
CA ALA A 14 18.89 -23.90 -64.26
C ALA A 14 17.61 -24.48 -63.62
N ALA A 15 17.74 -24.94 -62.40
CA ALA A 15 16.64 -25.50 -61.65
C ALA A 15 15.52 -24.45 -61.60
N SER A 16 14.39 -24.75 -62.24
CA SER A 16 13.17 -23.93 -62.13
C SER A 16 12.85 -23.81 -60.65
N GLN A 17 13.02 -22.58 -60.06
CA GLN A 17 12.66 -22.29 -58.73
C GLN A 17 11.14 -22.45 -58.57
N THR A 18 10.72 -23.58 -58.04
CA THR A 18 9.30 -23.81 -57.72
C THR A 18 8.85 -22.78 -56.70
N VAL A 19 8.01 -21.86 -57.15
CA VAL A 19 7.37 -20.85 -56.26
C VAL A 19 6.51 -21.60 -55.24
N ARG A 20 6.86 -21.55 -53.99
CA ARG A 20 6.15 -22.25 -52.92
C ARG A 20 5.08 -21.35 -52.32
N PRO A 21 3.84 -21.84 -52.11
CA PRO A 21 2.85 -21.10 -51.36
C PRO A 21 3.23 -21.08 -49.87
N VAL A 22 3.19 -19.90 -49.26
CA VAL A 22 3.44 -19.67 -47.83
C VAL A 22 2.32 -18.86 -47.24
N ARG A 23 1.97 -19.16 -45.99
CA ARG A 23 1.08 -18.27 -45.20
C ARG A 23 1.94 -17.22 -44.54
N THR A 24 1.40 -16.01 -44.48
CA THR A 24 2.11 -14.86 -43.91
C THR A 24 1.26 -14.15 -42.89
N ALA A 25 1.90 -13.41 -42.01
CA ALA A 25 1.28 -12.44 -41.11
C ALA A 25 2.05 -11.13 -41.22
N THR A 26 1.32 -10.02 -41.26
CA THR A 26 1.94 -8.69 -41.21
C THR A 26 2.27 -8.36 -39.76
N VAL A 27 3.47 -7.85 -39.55
CA VAL A 27 3.95 -7.41 -38.24
C VAL A 27 3.27 -6.11 -37.88
N GLU A 28 2.51 -6.14 -36.79
CA GLU A 28 1.89 -4.97 -36.18
C GLU A 28 2.63 -4.62 -34.90
N LEU A 29 2.90 -3.31 -34.71
CA LEU A 29 3.37 -2.81 -33.43
C LEU A 29 2.19 -2.84 -32.43
N GLN A 30 2.37 -3.52 -31.35
CA GLN A 30 1.47 -3.49 -30.20
C GLN A 30 2.12 -2.69 -29.09
N GLU A 31 1.32 -1.90 -28.39
CA GLU A 31 1.80 -1.30 -27.14
C GLU A 31 2.17 -2.44 -26.19
N GLY A 32 3.46 -2.61 -26.01
CA GLY A 32 4.03 -3.71 -25.23
C GLY A 32 3.97 -3.44 -23.76
N GLY A 33 2.78 -3.50 -23.17
CA GLY A 33 2.62 -3.42 -21.73
C GLY A 33 2.53 -4.82 -21.10
N GLU A 34 3.50 -5.20 -20.28
CA GLU A 34 3.33 -6.34 -19.38
C GLU A 34 2.36 -5.96 -18.27
N LYS A 35 1.22 -6.67 -18.16
CA LYS A 35 0.29 -6.47 -17.07
C LYS A 35 0.73 -7.33 -15.88
N VAL A 36 1.12 -6.66 -14.80
CA VAL A 36 1.39 -7.31 -13.51
C VAL A 36 0.18 -7.11 -12.62
N SER A 37 -0.43 -8.21 -12.19
CA SER A 37 -1.60 -8.20 -11.29
C SER A 37 -1.23 -8.80 -9.95
N LEU A 38 -1.64 -8.14 -8.87
CA LEU A 38 -1.37 -8.52 -7.48
C LEU A 38 -2.65 -8.46 -6.68
N THR A 39 -2.86 -9.44 -5.82
CA THR A 39 -3.97 -9.42 -4.87
C THR A 39 -3.59 -8.60 -3.64
N GLY A 40 -4.55 -7.83 -3.14
CA GLY A 40 -4.42 -6.99 -1.97
C GLY A 40 -5.75 -6.83 -1.24
N GLU A 41 -5.77 -5.91 -0.30
CA GLU A 41 -6.92 -5.63 0.56
C GLU A 41 -7.19 -4.12 0.64
N ILE A 42 -8.46 -3.74 0.72
CA ILE A 42 -8.85 -2.34 0.98
C ILE A 42 -8.69 -2.03 2.46
N GLN A 43 -7.86 -1.04 2.76
CA GLN A 43 -7.67 -0.52 4.11
C GLN A 43 -8.00 0.97 4.19
N PRO A 44 -8.35 1.49 5.37
CA PRO A 44 -8.47 2.93 5.55
C PRO A 44 -7.08 3.56 5.52
N ARG A 45 -6.99 4.78 5.05
CA ARG A 45 -5.73 5.54 5.06
C ARG A 45 -5.24 5.79 6.49
N TYR A 46 -6.16 6.13 7.39
CA TYR A 46 -5.88 6.39 8.79
C TYR A 46 -6.71 5.47 9.67
N GLN A 47 -6.03 4.78 10.57
CA GLN A 47 -6.65 3.99 11.61
C GLN A 47 -5.85 4.14 12.91
N ALA A 48 -6.52 4.09 14.03
CA ALA A 48 -5.91 4.18 15.35
C ALA A 48 -6.41 3.05 16.25
N ASP A 49 -5.49 2.45 16.97
CA ASP A 49 -5.81 1.53 18.06
C ASP A 49 -6.04 2.36 19.32
N LEU A 50 -7.28 2.38 19.81
CA LEU A 50 -7.69 3.13 20.97
C LEU A 50 -7.73 2.21 22.20
N GLY A 51 -7.13 2.67 23.29
CA GLY A 51 -7.06 1.98 24.56
C GLY A 51 -7.07 2.96 25.73
N PHE A 52 -7.34 2.43 26.91
CA PHE A 52 -7.34 3.24 28.12
C PHE A 52 -5.91 3.69 28.50
N ARG A 53 -5.81 4.85 29.12
CA ARG A 53 -4.54 5.37 29.66
C ARG A 53 -4.26 4.88 31.07
N VAL A 54 -5.23 4.21 31.70
CA VAL A 54 -5.18 3.66 33.05
C VAL A 54 -5.64 2.21 33.03
N ASN A 55 -5.24 1.43 34.03
CA ASN A 55 -5.62 0.03 34.16
C ASN A 55 -7.03 -0.09 34.73
N GLY A 56 -7.76 -1.15 34.43
CA GLY A 56 -9.04 -1.41 35.06
C GLY A 56 -9.85 -2.51 34.40
N LYS A 57 -10.98 -2.82 35.00
CA LYS A 57 -11.96 -3.75 34.44
C LYS A 57 -12.95 -2.98 33.57
N ILE A 58 -13.16 -3.45 32.32
CA ILE A 58 -14.17 -2.87 31.45
C ILE A 58 -15.56 -3.15 32.02
N LEU A 59 -16.31 -2.09 32.27
CA LEU A 59 -17.69 -2.18 32.77
C LEU A 59 -18.66 -2.32 31.59
N GLU A 60 -18.49 -1.47 30.56
CA GLU A 60 -19.36 -1.45 29.39
C GLU A 60 -18.59 -1.04 28.12
N ARG A 61 -19.07 -1.49 26.96
CA ARG A 61 -18.60 -1.11 25.62
C ARG A 61 -19.84 -0.99 24.72
N PRO A 62 -20.39 0.22 24.56
CA PRO A 62 -21.65 0.43 23.82
C PRO A 62 -21.49 0.36 22.29
N VAL A 63 -20.27 0.10 21.77
CA VAL A 63 -19.98 0.06 20.34
C VAL A 63 -19.56 -1.34 19.90
N ASP A 64 -19.88 -1.70 18.65
CA ASP A 64 -19.48 -2.94 17.98
C ASP A 64 -18.78 -2.66 16.64
N VAL A 65 -18.18 -3.71 16.03
CA VAL A 65 -17.60 -3.61 14.69
C VAL A 65 -18.66 -3.12 13.70
N GLY A 66 -18.30 -2.11 12.91
CA GLY A 66 -19.22 -1.45 11.96
C GLY A 66 -19.98 -0.26 12.54
N THR A 67 -19.94 -0.01 13.85
CA THR A 67 -20.58 1.16 14.46
C THR A 67 -19.89 2.44 13.98
N GLN A 68 -20.69 3.39 13.48
CA GLN A 68 -20.22 4.74 13.17
C GLN A 68 -20.23 5.57 14.45
N VAL A 69 -19.13 6.25 14.73
CA VAL A 69 -18.96 7.08 15.91
C VAL A 69 -18.49 8.48 15.51
N LYS A 70 -18.85 9.45 16.30
CA LYS A 70 -18.38 10.83 16.23
C LYS A 70 -17.31 11.07 17.27
N LYS A 71 -16.51 12.11 17.04
CA LYS A 71 -15.58 12.60 18.06
C LYS A 71 -16.29 12.79 19.40
N GLU A 72 -15.63 12.38 20.51
CA GLU A 72 -16.12 12.39 21.89
C GLU A 72 -17.21 11.36 22.23
N ASP A 73 -17.68 10.54 21.29
CA ASP A 73 -18.59 9.43 21.61
C ASP A 73 -17.91 8.43 22.54
N LEU A 74 -18.68 7.90 23.51
CA LEU A 74 -18.18 6.90 24.46
C LEU A 74 -18.01 5.55 23.72
N LEU A 75 -16.80 5.02 23.75
CA LEU A 75 -16.44 3.73 23.14
C LEU A 75 -16.43 2.58 24.16
N ALA A 76 -15.89 2.86 25.37
CA ALA A 76 -15.85 1.92 26.47
C ALA A 76 -15.66 2.66 27.78
N ARG A 77 -16.02 2.02 28.90
CA ARG A 77 -15.85 2.56 30.24
C ARG A 77 -15.24 1.50 31.16
N LEU A 78 -14.24 1.90 31.93
CA LEU A 78 -13.73 1.12 33.05
C LEU A 78 -14.60 1.32 34.29
N ASP A 79 -14.47 0.43 35.28
CA ASP A 79 -14.99 0.65 36.63
C ASP A 79 -14.28 1.86 37.27
N PRO A 80 -14.97 2.99 37.49
CA PRO A 80 -14.34 4.20 37.95
C PRO A 80 -14.21 4.27 39.47
N GLN A 81 -14.67 3.26 40.23
CA GLN A 81 -14.86 3.35 41.69
C GLN A 81 -13.55 3.72 42.39
N GLN A 82 -12.45 3.08 42.09
CA GLN A 82 -11.14 3.36 42.69
C GLN A 82 -10.69 4.80 42.39
N TYR A 83 -10.73 5.18 41.11
CA TYR A 83 -10.31 6.52 40.67
C TYR A 83 -11.16 7.63 41.19
N ARG A 84 -12.46 7.40 41.42
CA ARG A 84 -13.38 8.34 42.08
C ARG A 84 -13.00 8.52 43.53
N GLN A 85 -12.67 7.44 44.27
CA GLN A 85 -12.20 7.51 45.63
C GLN A 85 -10.89 8.29 45.73
N ASP A 86 -9.93 8.03 44.86
CA ASP A 86 -8.65 8.73 44.82
C ASP A 86 -8.84 10.24 44.58
N PHE A 87 -9.76 10.60 43.67
CA PHE A 87 -10.11 12.00 43.42
C PHE A 87 -10.75 12.67 44.67
N GLU A 88 -11.69 12.02 45.36
CA GLU A 88 -12.30 12.58 46.56
C GLU A 88 -11.29 12.74 47.72
N VAL A 89 -10.33 11.82 47.85
CA VAL A 89 -9.21 11.95 48.82
C VAL A 89 -8.35 13.16 48.45
N ALA A 90 -7.92 13.31 47.21
CA ALA A 90 -7.11 14.43 46.76
C ALA A 90 -7.85 15.77 46.95
N LYS A 91 -9.14 15.82 46.71
CA LYS A 91 -9.99 17.00 46.93
C LYS A 91 -10.07 17.38 48.44
N ALA A 92 -10.15 16.40 49.33
CA ALA A 92 -10.14 16.65 50.79
C ALA A 92 -8.76 17.17 51.27
N GLU A 93 -7.65 16.68 50.66
CA GLU A 93 -6.29 17.17 50.90
C GLU A 93 -6.13 18.63 50.49
N VAL A 94 -6.68 19.06 49.37
CA VAL A 94 -6.69 20.46 48.93
C VAL A 94 -7.45 21.30 49.93
N ALA A 95 -8.64 20.90 50.36
CA ALA A 95 -9.42 21.64 51.37
C ALA A 95 -8.66 21.83 52.68
N LYS A 96 -7.93 20.80 53.14
CA LYS A 96 -7.05 20.86 54.30
C LYS A 96 -5.90 21.86 54.09
N ALA A 97 -5.23 21.81 52.97
CA ALA A 97 -4.10 22.70 52.65
C ALA A 97 -4.55 24.16 52.52
N ASP A 98 -5.71 24.42 51.92
CA ASP A 98 -6.27 25.76 51.79
C ASP A 98 -6.67 26.37 53.18
N ALA A 99 -7.16 25.54 54.10
CA ALA A 99 -7.41 25.99 55.49
C ALA A 99 -6.10 26.36 56.19
N GLU A 100 -5.00 25.61 55.93
CA GLU A 100 -3.69 25.94 56.51
C GLU A 100 -3.10 27.22 55.93
N VAL A 101 -3.26 27.43 54.59
CA VAL A 101 -2.91 28.71 53.93
C VAL A 101 -3.66 29.87 54.61
N THR A 102 -4.98 29.75 54.79
CA THR A 102 -5.81 30.79 55.43
C THR A 102 -5.32 31.09 56.83
N ARG A 103 -5.03 30.04 57.62
CA ARG A 103 -4.53 30.18 58.98
C ARG A 103 -3.16 30.87 59.04
N SER A 104 -2.22 30.42 58.22
CA SER A 104 -0.86 30.94 58.21
C SER A 104 -0.78 32.36 57.62
N GLN A 105 -1.60 32.68 56.62
CA GLN A 105 -1.75 34.04 56.10
C GLN A 105 -2.25 35.02 57.15
N ALA A 106 -3.29 34.64 57.94
CA ALA A 106 -3.80 35.48 59.05
C ALA A 106 -2.74 35.68 60.14
N GLN A 107 -1.87 34.66 60.36
CA GLN A 107 -0.75 34.77 61.29
C GLN A 107 0.33 35.71 60.80
N GLU A 108 0.71 35.57 59.56
CA GLU A 108 1.71 36.45 58.84
C GLU A 108 1.22 37.91 58.92
N TYR A 109 -0.04 38.16 58.56
CA TYR A 109 -0.63 39.46 58.52
C TYR A 109 -0.59 40.11 59.95
N ARG A 110 -0.96 39.37 61.02
CA ARG A 110 -0.86 39.85 62.39
C ARG A 110 0.55 40.21 62.82
N GLN A 111 1.57 39.36 62.44
CA GLN A 111 2.97 39.66 62.81
C GLN A 111 3.53 40.83 61.98
N SER A 112 3.09 41.04 60.77
CA SER A 112 3.41 42.20 59.94
C SER A 112 2.95 43.50 60.58
N GLU A 113 1.67 43.55 61.08
CA GLU A 113 1.13 44.73 61.75
C GLU A 113 1.80 45.00 63.11
N LEU A 114 2.12 43.95 63.87
CA LEU A 114 2.85 44.10 65.17
C LEU A 114 4.30 44.59 64.91
N LEU A 115 4.95 44.17 63.87
CA LEU A 115 6.30 44.60 63.47
C LEU A 115 6.31 46.10 63.11
N LYS A 116 5.34 46.56 62.33
CA LYS A 116 5.19 47.98 61.95
C LYS A 116 5.04 48.87 63.15
N ASN A 117 4.39 48.37 64.23
CA ASN A 117 4.18 49.10 65.47
C ASN A 117 5.28 48.87 66.55
N GLY A 118 6.36 48.14 66.21
CA GLY A 118 7.46 47.85 67.17
C GLY A 118 7.12 46.84 68.28
N HIS A 119 6.04 46.06 68.13
CA HIS A 119 5.55 45.14 69.17
C HIS A 119 5.99 43.67 68.93
N THR A 120 6.81 43.38 67.91
CA THR A 120 7.38 42.09 67.72
C THR A 120 8.76 42.23 67.10
N THR A 121 9.51 41.09 66.90
CA THR A 121 10.84 41.06 66.33
C THR A 121 10.77 40.69 64.84
N GLN A 122 11.80 41.13 64.05
CA GLN A 122 11.96 40.73 62.64
C GLN A 122 11.98 39.22 62.51
N VAL A 123 12.65 38.50 63.40
CA VAL A 123 12.74 37.01 63.35
C VAL A 123 11.37 36.36 63.49
N ALA A 124 10.48 36.91 64.33
CA ALA A 124 9.10 36.37 64.48
C ALA A 124 8.26 36.58 63.22
N TYR A 125 8.39 37.75 62.61
CA TYR A 125 7.75 38.01 61.31
C TYR A 125 8.30 37.08 60.19
N ASP A 126 9.62 36.97 60.08
CA ASP A 126 10.26 36.11 59.05
C ASP A 126 9.83 34.65 59.23
N GLN A 127 9.67 34.18 60.47
CA GLN A 127 9.16 32.83 60.73
C GLN A 127 7.69 32.67 60.30
N ALA A 128 6.81 33.64 60.54
CA ALA A 128 5.42 33.63 60.12
C ALA A 128 5.32 33.67 58.57
N LEU A 129 6.11 34.51 57.93
CA LEU A 129 6.21 34.60 56.47
C LEU A 129 6.68 33.30 55.87
N LYS A 130 7.72 32.65 56.44
CA LYS A 130 8.20 31.34 56.02
C LYS A 130 7.09 30.30 56.13
N THR A 131 6.35 30.26 57.25
CA THR A 131 5.24 29.31 57.46
C THR A 131 4.15 29.50 56.41
N PHE A 132 3.77 30.76 56.14
CA PHE A 132 2.77 31.08 55.12
C PHE A 132 3.23 30.62 53.73
N LYS A 133 4.47 30.95 53.34
CA LYS A 133 5.01 30.51 52.03
C LYS A 133 5.09 28.99 51.90
N THR A 134 5.42 28.27 52.98
CA THR A 134 5.44 26.82 53.01
C THR A 134 4.04 26.24 52.83
N ALA A 135 3.04 26.80 53.55
CA ALA A 135 1.63 26.40 53.43
C ALA A 135 1.10 26.63 52.00
N GLN A 136 1.48 27.76 51.38
CA GLN A 136 1.12 28.08 50.00
C GLN A 136 1.70 27.07 49.03
N ALA A 137 2.99 26.75 49.14
CA ALA A 137 3.65 25.75 48.29
C ALA A 137 3.03 24.35 48.45
N GLU A 138 2.63 23.95 49.67
CA GLU A 138 1.94 22.67 49.90
C GLU A 138 0.53 22.68 49.31
N ALA A 139 -0.22 23.79 49.39
CA ALA A 139 -1.52 23.92 48.75
C ALA A 139 -1.41 23.79 47.22
N ASP A 140 -0.38 24.38 46.60
CA ASP A 140 -0.14 24.27 45.18
C ASP A 140 0.22 22.81 44.78
N ALA A 141 1.02 22.13 45.61
CA ALA A 141 1.36 20.70 45.40
C ALA A 141 0.13 19.77 45.50
N THR A 142 -0.75 20.03 46.49
CA THR A 142 -1.99 19.23 46.66
C THR A 142 -2.98 19.49 45.54
N ARG A 143 -3.10 20.73 45.04
CA ARG A 143 -3.93 21.03 43.84
C ARG A 143 -3.42 20.29 42.62
N ALA A 144 -2.10 20.22 42.39
CA ALA A 144 -1.53 19.46 41.29
C ALA A 144 -1.89 17.96 41.41
N ARG A 145 -1.83 17.36 42.61
CA ARG A 145 -2.27 15.98 42.85
C ARG A 145 -3.76 15.77 42.55
N GLN A 146 -4.61 16.73 42.93
CA GLN A 146 -6.06 16.69 42.65
C GLN A 146 -6.30 16.70 41.11
N VAL A 147 -5.61 17.55 40.36
CA VAL A 147 -5.71 17.59 38.90
C VAL A 147 -5.34 16.23 38.33
N GLN A 148 -4.22 15.64 38.75
CA GLN A 148 -3.81 14.32 38.31
C GLN A 148 -4.85 13.22 38.61
N ALA A 149 -5.45 13.23 39.84
CA ALA A 149 -6.50 12.28 40.17
C ALA A 149 -7.77 12.49 39.33
N SER A 150 -8.12 13.74 39.04
CA SER A 150 -9.22 14.08 38.13
C SER A 150 -9.00 13.59 36.71
N GLU A 151 -7.78 13.76 36.17
CA GLU A 151 -7.42 13.24 34.83
C GLU A 151 -7.48 11.72 34.80
N ASN A 152 -6.93 11.03 35.80
CA ASN A 152 -7.01 9.57 35.91
C ASN A 152 -8.45 9.05 35.94
N LEU A 153 -9.35 9.76 36.67
CA LEU A 153 -10.78 9.48 36.66
C LEU A 153 -11.37 9.70 35.25
N GLY A 154 -11.01 10.79 34.58
CA GLY A 154 -11.44 11.05 33.20
C GLY A 154 -10.98 9.97 32.21
N TYR A 155 -9.78 9.39 32.40
CA TYR A 155 -9.25 8.33 31.58
C TYR A 155 -9.96 6.97 31.78
N THR A 156 -10.90 6.86 32.70
CA THR A 156 -11.78 5.68 32.79
C THR A 156 -12.87 5.64 31.73
N ASP A 157 -13.15 6.76 31.05
CA ASP A 157 -13.97 6.81 29.84
C ASP A 157 -13.07 6.81 28.60
N LEU A 158 -13.18 5.79 27.75
CA LEU A 158 -12.54 5.77 26.45
C LEU A 158 -13.48 6.41 25.43
N ARG A 159 -13.06 7.54 24.86
CA ARG A 159 -13.83 8.29 23.87
C ARG A 159 -13.13 8.30 22.50
N ALA A 160 -13.92 8.49 21.46
CA ALA A 160 -13.40 8.62 20.10
C ALA A 160 -12.65 9.95 19.93
N ASP A 161 -11.40 9.89 19.48
CA ASP A 161 -10.59 11.08 19.19
C ASP A 161 -11.05 11.80 17.91
N ASN A 162 -11.65 11.07 16.98
CA ASN A 162 -12.13 11.53 15.68
C ASN A 162 -13.41 10.80 15.26
N ASP A 163 -14.11 11.36 14.27
CA ASP A 163 -15.18 10.65 13.59
C ASP A 163 -14.63 9.38 12.89
N GLY A 164 -15.42 8.31 12.89
CA GLY A 164 -14.97 7.09 12.24
C GLY A 164 -15.92 5.91 12.33
N VAL A 165 -15.41 4.74 11.93
CA VAL A 165 -16.09 3.46 12.03
C VAL A 165 -15.22 2.50 12.84
N ILE A 166 -15.82 1.78 13.78
CA ILE A 166 -15.12 0.73 14.53
C ILE A 166 -14.80 -0.43 13.58
N SER A 167 -13.52 -0.69 13.34
CA SER A 167 -13.06 -1.74 12.42
C SER A 167 -12.67 -3.03 13.12
N ALA A 168 -12.28 -2.97 14.40
CA ALA A 168 -11.96 -4.14 15.21
C ALA A 168 -12.19 -3.88 16.69
N ILE A 169 -12.38 -4.97 17.44
CA ILE A 169 -12.51 -4.99 18.89
C ILE A 169 -11.38 -5.86 19.46
N GLY A 170 -10.69 -5.35 20.49
CA GLY A 170 -9.58 -6.04 21.15
C GLY A 170 -9.87 -6.46 22.59
N ALA A 171 -10.95 -5.95 23.20
CA ALA A 171 -11.32 -6.31 24.57
C ALA A 171 -12.84 -6.21 24.78
N ASP A 172 -13.37 -7.07 25.65
CA ASP A 172 -14.79 -7.19 25.93
C ASP A 172 -15.15 -6.71 27.34
N PRO A 173 -16.44 -6.34 27.60
CA PRO A 173 -16.95 -6.04 28.94
C PRO A 173 -16.67 -7.20 29.91
N GLY A 174 -16.25 -6.84 31.13
CA GLY A 174 -15.83 -7.79 32.15
C GLY A 174 -14.34 -8.14 32.16
N GLN A 175 -13.62 -7.86 31.10
CA GLN A 175 -12.19 -8.08 30.98
C GLN A 175 -11.39 -7.01 31.73
N VAL A 176 -10.27 -7.40 32.34
CA VAL A 176 -9.28 -6.49 32.92
C VAL A 176 -8.25 -6.14 31.85
N VAL A 177 -8.01 -4.86 31.63
CA VAL A 177 -7.09 -4.33 30.63
C VAL A 177 -6.02 -3.48 31.27
N SER A 178 -4.86 -3.47 30.63
CA SER A 178 -3.73 -2.62 31.00
C SER A 178 -3.73 -1.32 30.20
N ALA A 179 -3.09 -0.28 30.71
CA ALA A 179 -2.89 0.97 30.00
C ALA A 179 -2.16 0.71 28.65
N GLY A 180 -2.68 1.30 27.57
CA GLY A 180 -2.15 1.11 26.22
C GLY A 180 -2.60 -0.16 25.49
N GLN A 181 -3.33 -1.05 26.15
CA GLN A 181 -3.92 -2.22 25.48
C GLN A 181 -5.05 -1.75 24.54
N MET A 182 -5.02 -2.24 23.29
CA MET A 182 -6.08 -1.96 22.31
C MET A 182 -7.43 -2.50 22.82
N VAL A 183 -8.43 -1.63 22.85
CA VAL A 183 -9.83 -1.97 23.16
C VAL A 183 -10.67 -1.95 21.90
N VAL A 184 -10.51 -0.92 21.08
CA VAL A 184 -11.19 -0.79 19.79
C VAL A 184 -10.22 -0.20 18.76
N ARG A 185 -10.43 -0.53 17.49
CA ARG A 185 -9.75 0.11 16.37
C ARG A 185 -10.70 1.01 15.63
N LEU A 186 -10.34 2.27 15.52
CA LEU A 186 -11.11 3.30 14.82
C LEU A 186 -10.50 3.55 13.44
N ALA A 187 -11.26 3.27 12.38
CA ALA A 187 -10.95 3.63 11.01
C ALA A 187 -11.58 4.99 10.69
N GLN A 188 -10.78 5.98 10.30
CA GLN A 188 -11.31 7.29 9.94
C GLN A 188 -12.01 7.23 8.57
N PRO A 189 -13.14 7.95 8.37
CA PRO A 189 -13.77 8.07 7.08
C PRO A 189 -12.89 8.87 6.12
N GLY A 190 -12.96 8.56 4.83
CA GLY A 190 -12.21 9.29 3.81
C GLY A 190 -11.50 8.38 2.84
N GLU A 191 -10.28 8.72 2.49
CA GLU A 191 -9.48 7.99 1.50
C GLU A 191 -9.24 6.55 1.90
N ARG A 192 -9.51 5.65 0.96
CA ARG A 192 -9.18 4.24 1.06
C ARG A 192 -7.89 3.95 0.34
N GLU A 193 -7.20 2.92 0.75
CA GLU A 193 -5.98 2.46 0.12
C GLU A 193 -6.10 0.99 -0.23
N GLY A 194 -5.62 0.62 -1.41
CA GLY A 194 -5.30 -0.77 -1.73
C GLY A 194 -3.93 -1.11 -1.16
N VAL A 195 -3.86 -2.10 -0.29
CA VAL A 195 -2.60 -2.57 0.30
C VAL A 195 -2.20 -3.88 -0.37
N PHE A 196 -1.04 -3.86 -1.03
CA PHE A 196 -0.50 -4.98 -1.79
C PHE A 196 0.87 -5.38 -1.25
N ASN A 197 1.17 -6.66 -1.28
CA ASN A 197 2.49 -7.18 -0.92
C ASN A 197 3.20 -7.68 -2.17
N ILE A 198 4.37 -7.10 -2.48
CA ILE A 198 5.14 -7.41 -3.70
C ILE A 198 6.48 -8.03 -3.33
N GLY A 199 6.88 -9.06 -4.06
CA GLY A 199 8.21 -9.65 -3.94
C GLY A 199 9.32 -8.77 -4.52
N GLU A 200 10.55 -8.96 -4.08
CA GLU A 200 11.73 -8.18 -4.51
C GLU A 200 11.91 -8.15 -6.04
N GLY A 201 11.57 -9.24 -6.73
CA GLY A 201 11.69 -9.33 -8.19
C GLY A 201 10.85 -8.32 -8.97
N ALA A 202 9.73 -7.84 -8.40
CA ALA A 202 8.84 -6.88 -9.04
C ALA A 202 9.44 -5.46 -9.13
N PHE A 203 10.51 -5.16 -8.38
CA PHE A 203 11.18 -3.86 -8.43
C PHE A 203 12.09 -3.66 -9.64
N LYS A 204 12.49 -4.73 -10.33
CA LYS A 204 13.43 -4.65 -11.46
C LYS A 204 12.89 -3.85 -12.65
N THR A 205 11.56 -3.75 -12.78
CA THR A 205 10.87 -3.11 -13.91
C THR A 205 9.90 -2.03 -13.42
N ARG A 206 10.35 -1.16 -12.51
CA ARG A 206 9.49 -0.16 -11.88
C ARG A 206 9.25 1.03 -12.81
N PRO A 207 8.01 1.31 -13.27
CA PRO A 207 7.68 2.56 -13.95
C PRO A 207 7.76 3.76 -12.99
N LYS A 208 8.06 4.94 -13.53
CA LYS A 208 7.89 6.20 -12.79
C LYS A 208 6.38 6.48 -12.70
N ASP A 209 5.85 6.66 -11.48
CA ASP A 209 4.45 7.00 -11.19
C ASP A 209 3.41 6.08 -11.90
N PRO A 210 3.41 4.78 -11.60
CA PRO A 210 2.48 3.86 -12.23
C PRO A 210 1.04 4.16 -11.77
N THR A 211 0.12 4.27 -12.73
CA THR A 211 -1.30 4.18 -12.45
C THR A 211 -1.65 2.71 -12.23
N VAL A 212 -2.31 2.43 -11.12
CA VAL A 212 -2.76 1.10 -10.74
C VAL A 212 -4.27 1.02 -10.93
N THR A 213 -4.74 0.15 -11.82
CA THR A 213 -6.17 -0.16 -11.88
C THR A 213 -6.48 -1.19 -10.81
N VAL A 214 -7.39 -0.85 -9.90
CA VAL A 214 -7.79 -1.70 -8.77
C VAL A 214 -9.23 -2.14 -8.96
N HIS A 215 -9.52 -3.44 -8.93
CA HIS A 215 -10.86 -3.98 -9.03
C HIS A 215 -11.15 -4.99 -7.92
N LEU A 216 -12.43 -5.14 -7.57
CA LEU A 216 -12.85 -6.14 -6.58
C LEU A 216 -12.68 -7.57 -7.13
N VAL A 217 -12.18 -8.48 -6.30
CA VAL A 217 -12.12 -9.91 -6.65
C VAL A 217 -13.53 -10.49 -6.86
N SER A 218 -14.50 -10.07 -6.05
CA SER A 218 -15.88 -10.55 -6.10
C SER A 218 -16.71 -10.00 -7.26
N ASN A 219 -16.32 -8.84 -7.80
CA ASN A 219 -16.97 -8.20 -8.96
C ASN A 219 -15.95 -7.35 -9.72
N PRO A 220 -15.30 -7.90 -10.75
CA PRO A 220 -14.28 -7.19 -11.52
C PRO A 220 -14.75 -5.94 -12.28
N GLU A 221 -16.06 -5.77 -12.47
CA GLU A 221 -16.62 -4.55 -13.08
C GLU A 221 -16.54 -3.34 -12.14
N VAL A 222 -16.40 -3.57 -10.83
CA VAL A 222 -16.19 -2.50 -9.84
C VAL A 222 -14.71 -2.21 -9.77
N GLU A 223 -14.26 -1.22 -10.53
CA GLU A 223 -12.87 -0.81 -10.61
C GLU A 223 -12.69 0.68 -10.34
N THR A 224 -11.47 1.05 -9.98
CA THR A 224 -11.03 2.42 -9.80
C THR A 224 -9.56 2.56 -10.12
N ALA A 225 -9.16 3.75 -10.55
CA ALA A 225 -7.74 4.08 -10.72
C ALA A 225 -7.14 4.56 -9.41
N GLY A 226 -5.94 4.09 -9.11
CA GLY A 226 -5.17 4.48 -7.95
C GLY A 226 -3.75 4.91 -8.29
N LYS A 227 -3.10 5.59 -7.35
CA LYS A 227 -1.70 5.99 -7.45
C LYS A 227 -0.90 5.39 -6.30
N VAL A 228 0.29 4.89 -6.60
CA VAL A 228 1.20 4.40 -5.57
C VAL A 228 1.63 5.58 -4.69
N ARG A 229 1.24 5.55 -3.42
CA ARG A 229 1.58 6.57 -2.43
C ARG A 229 2.81 6.20 -1.62
N TYR A 230 2.92 4.94 -1.26
CA TYR A 230 3.96 4.45 -0.36
C TYR A 230 4.42 3.07 -0.75
N ILE A 231 5.71 2.85 -0.67
CA ILE A 231 6.34 1.55 -0.76
C ILE A 231 7.22 1.41 0.47
N SER A 232 7.04 0.31 1.21
CA SER A 232 7.88 0.04 2.39
C SER A 232 9.36 0.05 2.00
N PRO A 233 10.23 0.76 2.73
CA PRO A 233 11.67 0.73 2.48
C PRO A 233 12.32 -0.59 2.89
N GLN A 234 11.64 -1.39 3.71
CA GLN A 234 12.11 -2.68 4.22
C GLN A 234 11.09 -3.76 3.92
N ALA A 235 11.59 -4.94 3.54
CA ALA A 235 10.75 -6.12 3.39
C ALA A 235 10.29 -6.63 4.76
N ASP A 236 9.07 -7.13 4.81
CA ASP A 236 8.58 -7.88 5.96
C ASP A 236 9.43 -9.14 6.15
N PRO A 237 9.98 -9.37 7.35
CA PRO A 237 10.93 -10.46 7.58
C PRO A 237 10.29 -11.86 7.48
N ALA A 238 8.98 -11.99 7.70
CA ALA A 238 8.27 -13.26 7.65
C ALA A 238 7.90 -13.66 6.21
N THR A 239 7.40 -12.69 5.42
CA THR A 239 6.91 -12.93 4.05
C THR A 239 7.93 -12.59 2.97
N ARG A 240 8.97 -11.82 3.29
CA ARG A 240 9.98 -11.28 2.37
C ARG A 240 9.36 -10.44 1.25
N THR A 241 8.25 -9.78 1.55
CA THR A 241 7.55 -8.90 0.61
C THR A 241 7.60 -7.45 1.09
N TYR A 242 7.50 -6.55 0.15
CA TYR A 242 7.40 -5.11 0.42
C TYR A 242 5.93 -4.69 0.34
N THR A 243 5.46 -3.96 1.34
CA THR A 243 4.11 -3.43 1.34
C THR A 243 4.03 -2.20 0.44
N VAL A 244 3.11 -2.23 -0.52
CA VAL A 244 2.76 -1.10 -1.40
C VAL A 244 1.37 -0.62 -1.05
N ARG A 245 1.23 0.69 -0.81
CA ARG A 245 -0.05 1.35 -0.56
C ARG A 245 -0.42 2.23 -1.74
N VAL A 246 -1.57 1.93 -2.31
CA VAL A 246 -2.15 2.63 -3.47
C VAL A 246 -3.32 3.46 -2.98
N SER A 247 -3.23 4.78 -3.09
CA SER A 247 -4.33 5.70 -2.75
C SER A 247 -5.46 5.57 -3.78
N LEU A 248 -6.69 5.45 -3.29
CA LEU A 248 -7.91 5.28 -4.07
C LEU A 248 -8.90 6.41 -3.72
N PRO A 249 -8.68 7.64 -4.21
CA PRO A 249 -9.50 8.80 -3.84
C PRO A 249 -10.98 8.63 -4.24
N ASP A 250 -11.22 7.98 -5.38
CA ASP A 250 -12.54 7.76 -5.96
C ASP A 250 -13.03 6.33 -5.78
N ALA A 251 -12.65 5.66 -4.69
CA ALA A 251 -13.04 4.27 -4.44
C ALA A 251 -14.56 4.13 -4.34
N PRO A 252 -15.21 3.29 -5.19
CA PRO A 252 -16.65 3.04 -5.13
C PRO A 252 -17.09 2.53 -3.75
N ALA A 253 -18.35 2.80 -3.37
CA ALA A 253 -18.90 2.38 -2.07
C ALA A 253 -18.84 0.87 -1.84
N GLN A 254 -18.88 0.09 -2.92
CA GLN A 254 -18.76 -1.38 -2.90
C GLN A 254 -17.37 -1.86 -2.46
N MET A 255 -16.30 -1.08 -2.65
CA MET A 255 -14.95 -1.39 -2.15
C MET A 255 -14.87 -1.12 -0.64
N ARG A 256 -15.56 -1.93 0.17
CA ARG A 256 -15.58 -1.81 1.63
C ARG A 256 -14.21 -2.11 2.24
N LEU A 257 -13.98 -1.60 3.45
CA LEU A 257 -12.77 -1.96 4.23
C LEU A 257 -12.74 -3.48 4.44
N GLY A 258 -11.56 -4.09 4.30
CA GLY A 258 -11.37 -5.54 4.35
C GLY A 258 -11.72 -6.27 3.05
N ALA A 259 -12.19 -5.59 2.00
CA ALA A 259 -12.49 -6.24 0.73
C ALA A 259 -11.21 -6.64 -0.01
N ASN A 260 -11.21 -7.85 -0.58
CA ASN A 260 -10.12 -8.31 -1.44
C ASN A 260 -10.19 -7.66 -2.81
N VAL A 261 -9.06 -7.16 -3.28
CA VAL A 261 -8.89 -6.48 -4.56
C VAL A 261 -7.72 -7.03 -5.36
N VAL A 262 -7.77 -6.82 -6.66
CA VAL A 262 -6.62 -7.04 -7.55
C VAL A 262 -6.19 -5.70 -8.09
N GLY A 263 -4.93 -5.35 -7.87
CA GLY A 263 -4.27 -4.20 -8.47
C GLY A 263 -3.50 -4.63 -9.70
N THR A 264 -3.76 -4.00 -10.83
CA THR A 264 -3.08 -4.26 -12.10
C THR A 264 -2.30 -3.03 -12.52
N VAL A 265 -1.02 -3.23 -12.77
CA VAL A 265 -0.12 -2.21 -13.34
C VAL A 265 0.28 -2.65 -14.72
N THR A 266 0.17 -1.75 -15.69
CA THR A 266 0.75 -1.97 -17.02
C THR A 266 2.17 -1.41 -17.01
N LEU A 267 3.15 -2.29 -17.16
CA LEU A 267 4.55 -1.91 -17.32
C LEU A 267 4.76 -1.52 -18.78
N ASP A 268 4.99 -0.24 -19.04
CA ASP A 268 5.31 0.22 -20.39
C ASP A 268 6.70 -0.33 -20.76
N GLN A 269 6.71 -1.25 -21.72
CA GLN A 269 7.94 -1.82 -22.29
C GLN A 269 8.25 -1.24 -23.67
N GLY A 270 7.63 -0.11 -24.03
CA GLY A 270 7.73 0.47 -25.35
C GLY A 270 6.92 -0.30 -26.40
N GLN A 271 7.12 0.05 -27.66
CA GLN A 271 6.47 -0.66 -28.75
C GLN A 271 7.13 -2.02 -28.93
N THR A 272 6.37 -3.07 -28.84
CA THR A 272 6.81 -4.45 -29.07
C THR A 272 6.12 -5.04 -30.30
N VAL A 273 6.79 -5.97 -30.95
CA VAL A 273 6.26 -6.71 -32.10
C VAL A 273 5.78 -8.07 -31.59
N SER A 274 4.55 -8.43 -31.89
CA SER A 274 4.04 -9.77 -31.64
C SER A 274 3.92 -10.54 -32.98
N ILE A 275 4.47 -11.74 -33.03
CA ILE A 275 4.34 -12.66 -34.16
C ILE A 275 3.75 -13.99 -33.70
N PRO A 276 3.00 -14.71 -34.57
CA PRO A 276 2.58 -16.08 -34.26
C PRO A 276 3.77 -16.98 -33.96
N GLY A 277 3.69 -17.83 -32.95
CA GLY A 277 4.75 -18.78 -32.60
C GLY A 277 5.15 -19.71 -33.74
N SER A 278 4.23 -19.97 -34.69
CA SER A 278 4.47 -20.74 -35.90
C SER A 278 5.42 -20.07 -36.92
N ALA A 279 5.64 -18.75 -36.79
CA ALA A 279 6.62 -18.01 -37.59
C ALA A 279 8.06 -18.18 -37.10
N LEU A 280 8.23 -18.61 -35.84
CA LEU A 280 9.53 -18.77 -35.23
C LEU A 280 10.32 -19.91 -35.88
N PHE A 281 11.51 -19.60 -36.38
CA PHE A 281 12.46 -20.53 -36.88
C PHE A 281 13.76 -20.48 -36.09
N GLN A 282 14.49 -21.56 -36.03
CA GLN A 282 15.77 -21.63 -35.36
C GLN A 282 16.88 -22.01 -36.34
N LYS A 283 17.91 -21.16 -36.43
CA LYS A 283 19.10 -21.43 -37.21
C LYS A 283 20.33 -21.39 -36.32
N ASP A 284 21.10 -22.46 -36.30
CA ASP A 284 22.32 -22.56 -35.48
C ASP A 284 22.10 -22.24 -33.99
N GLY A 285 20.95 -22.66 -33.46
CA GLY A 285 20.58 -22.40 -32.06
C GLY A 285 20.06 -20.97 -31.77
N LYS A 286 19.97 -20.09 -32.78
CA LYS A 286 19.50 -18.71 -32.64
C LYS A 286 18.10 -18.56 -33.25
N PRO A 287 17.21 -17.82 -32.56
CA PRO A 287 15.86 -17.55 -33.06
C PRO A 287 15.94 -16.61 -34.29
N ALA A 288 15.15 -16.90 -35.29
CA ALA A 288 15.05 -16.15 -36.53
C ALA A 288 13.64 -16.27 -37.13
N VAL A 289 13.30 -15.42 -38.06
CA VAL A 289 12.05 -15.45 -38.82
C VAL A 289 12.34 -15.27 -40.33
N TRP A 290 11.45 -15.81 -41.14
CA TRP A 290 11.49 -15.56 -42.59
C TRP A 290 10.65 -14.32 -42.89
N VAL A 291 11.29 -13.27 -43.39
CA VAL A 291 10.64 -12.04 -43.87
C VAL A 291 10.52 -12.07 -45.38
N VAL A 292 9.34 -11.71 -45.89
CA VAL A 292 9.10 -11.62 -47.32
C VAL A 292 9.42 -10.19 -47.77
N GLU A 293 10.34 -10.09 -48.73
CA GLU A 293 10.72 -8.82 -49.34
C GLU A 293 9.71 -8.42 -50.46
N LYS A 294 9.79 -7.15 -50.92
CA LYS A 294 8.87 -6.60 -51.93
C LYS A 294 8.86 -7.34 -53.27
N ASP A 295 9.93 -8.05 -53.60
CA ASP A 295 10.07 -8.84 -54.79
C ASP A 295 9.59 -10.30 -54.63
N SER A 296 8.88 -10.59 -53.53
CA SER A 296 8.38 -11.90 -53.12
C SER A 296 9.49 -12.94 -52.86
N THR A 297 10.69 -12.49 -52.50
CA THR A 297 11.74 -13.38 -52.01
C THR A 297 11.74 -13.42 -50.47
N VAL A 298 12.22 -14.51 -49.89
CA VAL A 298 12.31 -14.64 -48.43
C VAL A 298 13.75 -14.47 -47.95
N GLN A 299 13.90 -13.67 -46.90
CA GLN A 299 15.17 -13.53 -46.19
C GLN A 299 15.01 -13.97 -44.73
N LEU A 300 16.04 -14.64 -44.23
CA LEU A 300 16.09 -15.05 -42.84
C LEU A 300 16.64 -13.90 -41.96
N LYS A 301 15.81 -13.31 -41.13
CA LYS A 301 16.21 -12.26 -40.19
C LYS A 301 16.38 -12.86 -38.78
N PRO A 302 17.52 -12.68 -38.11
CA PRO A 302 17.67 -13.03 -36.71
C PRO A 302 16.81 -12.08 -35.87
N ILE A 303 16.19 -12.60 -34.81
CA ILE A 303 15.34 -11.82 -33.89
C ILE A 303 15.76 -12.04 -32.45
N ALA A 304 15.49 -11.06 -31.58
CA ALA A 304 15.63 -11.18 -30.15
C ALA A 304 14.26 -11.50 -29.55
N VAL A 305 14.06 -12.74 -29.11
CA VAL A 305 12.82 -13.13 -28.41
C VAL A 305 12.86 -12.53 -26.99
N GLN A 306 11.86 -11.71 -26.66
CA GLN A 306 11.72 -11.09 -25.34
C GLN A 306 10.92 -12.02 -24.41
N ARG A 307 9.80 -12.57 -24.89
CA ARG A 307 8.97 -13.53 -24.13
C ARG A 307 8.07 -14.35 -25.05
N TYR A 308 7.60 -15.48 -24.53
CA TYR A 308 6.55 -16.30 -25.15
C TYR A 308 5.21 -16.01 -24.47
N GLN A 309 4.15 -15.83 -25.27
CA GLN A 309 2.81 -15.48 -24.75
C GLN A 309 1.74 -16.32 -25.46
N GLY A 310 1.36 -17.46 -24.86
CA GLY A 310 0.44 -18.40 -25.50
C GLY A 310 0.95 -18.86 -26.85
N ASP A 311 0.16 -18.63 -27.92
CA ASP A 311 0.49 -19.00 -29.29
C ASP A 311 1.33 -17.94 -30.05
N SER A 312 1.75 -16.87 -29.36
CA SER A 312 2.53 -15.78 -29.95
C SER A 312 3.88 -15.58 -29.25
N VAL A 313 4.79 -14.92 -29.97
CA VAL A 313 6.14 -14.57 -29.49
C VAL A 313 6.31 -13.07 -29.58
N VAL A 314 6.66 -12.45 -28.44
CA VAL A 314 6.99 -11.03 -28.39
C VAL A 314 8.47 -10.86 -28.74
N VAL A 315 8.73 -10.05 -29.75
CA VAL A 315 10.06 -9.76 -30.28
C VAL A 315 10.48 -8.37 -29.91
N GLY A 316 11.65 -8.22 -29.29
CA GLY A 316 12.21 -6.93 -28.90
C GLY A 316 12.90 -6.21 -30.06
N ASP A 317 13.76 -6.92 -30.80
CA ASP A 317 14.55 -6.37 -31.88
C ASP A 317 14.59 -7.32 -33.08
N GLY A 318 14.77 -6.76 -34.30
CA GLY A 318 14.96 -7.51 -35.54
C GLY A 318 13.82 -7.42 -36.54
N LEU A 319 12.64 -6.86 -36.15
CA LEU A 319 11.48 -6.67 -37.02
C LEU A 319 11.00 -5.22 -36.98
N ALA A 320 10.47 -4.74 -38.12
CA ALA A 320 9.85 -3.43 -38.24
C ALA A 320 8.35 -3.56 -38.48
N GLN A 321 7.60 -2.49 -38.17
CA GLN A 321 6.19 -2.42 -38.54
C GLN A 321 6.00 -2.57 -40.02
N GLY A 322 5.07 -3.44 -40.42
CA GLY A 322 4.77 -3.72 -41.81
C GLY A 322 5.63 -4.83 -42.45
N ASP A 323 6.64 -5.36 -41.72
CA ASP A 323 7.35 -6.56 -42.19
C ASP A 323 6.32 -7.70 -42.33
N VAL A 324 6.46 -8.48 -43.40
CA VAL A 324 5.60 -9.64 -43.67
C VAL A 324 6.38 -10.90 -43.31
N VAL A 325 5.96 -11.60 -42.26
CA VAL A 325 6.62 -12.82 -41.77
C VAL A 325 5.89 -14.08 -42.23
N VAL A 326 6.64 -15.13 -42.57
CA VAL A 326 6.07 -16.43 -42.97
C VAL A 326 5.64 -17.17 -41.69
N THR A 327 4.39 -17.63 -41.63
CA THR A 327 3.81 -18.38 -40.52
C THR A 327 3.63 -19.87 -40.79
N ALA A 328 3.66 -20.31 -42.04
CA ALA A 328 3.59 -21.72 -42.40
C ALA A 328 4.57 -22.08 -43.54
N GLY A 329 5.22 -23.23 -43.41
CA GLY A 329 6.21 -23.69 -44.39
C GLY A 329 7.66 -23.30 -44.08
N VAL A 330 7.92 -22.68 -42.92
CA VAL A 330 9.21 -22.09 -42.46
C VAL A 330 10.39 -23.06 -42.52
N GLN A 331 10.16 -24.36 -42.32
CA GLN A 331 11.20 -25.40 -42.25
C GLN A 331 11.87 -25.72 -43.57
N LYS A 332 11.26 -25.38 -44.72
CA LYS A 332 11.68 -25.83 -46.06
C LYS A 332 12.07 -24.67 -46.97
N LEU A 333 12.22 -23.47 -46.41
CA LEU A 333 12.60 -22.27 -47.17
C LEU A 333 14.12 -22.12 -47.22
N LEU A 334 14.57 -21.55 -48.33
CA LEU A 334 15.98 -21.19 -48.53
C LEU A 334 16.09 -19.67 -48.70
N PRO A 335 17.18 -19.04 -48.24
CA PRO A 335 17.41 -17.61 -48.44
C PRO A 335 17.36 -17.23 -49.92
N GLY A 336 16.64 -16.17 -50.29
CA GLY A 336 16.44 -15.70 -51.65
C GLY A 336 15.42 -16.48 -52.47
N GLN A 337 14.73 -17.47 -51.90
CA GLN A 337 13.70 -18.23 -52.60
C GLN A 337 12.45 -17.38 -52.86
N LYS A 338 11.90 -17.45 -54.10
CA LYS A 338 10.60 -16.85 -54.40
C LYS A 338 9.44 -17.65 -53.81
N VAL A 339 8.49 -16.95 -53.20
CA VAL A 339 7.30 -17.53 -52.59
C VAL A 339 6.02 -16.90 -53.17
N ALA A 340 4.94 -17.65 -53.15
CA ALA A 340 3.61 -17.13 -53.43
C ALA A 340 2.87 -16.89 -52.10
N LEU A 341 2.41 -15.66 -51.89
CA LEU A 341 1.67 -15.29 -50.68
C LEU A 341 0.26 -15.90 -50.72
N MET A 342 -0.12 -16.60 -49.65
CA MET A 342 -1.49 -17.04 -49.42
C MET A 342 -2.04 -16.23 -48.24
N ASP A 343 -3.07 -15.42 -48.49
CA ASP A 343 -3.75 -14.68 -47.43
C ASP A 343 -4.33 -15.63 -46.38
N ALA A 344 -4.22 -15.23 -45.10
CA ALA A 344 -4.68 -16.01 -43.96
C ALA A 344 -6.23 -16.17 -43.90
N SER A 345 -6.96 -15.44 -44.76
CA SER A 345 -8.43 -15.38 -44.79
C SER A 345 -9.12 -16.45 -45.63
N ALA A 346 -8.42 -17.41 -46.20
CA ALA A 346 -8.99 -18.36 -47.20
C ALA A 346 -9.13 -19.81 -46.69
N VAL A 347 -9.35 -20.04 -45.42
CA VAL A 347 -9.82 -21.36 -44.93
C VAL A 347 -10.79 -21.12 -43.74
N GLN A 348 -12.09 -21.17 -44.05
CA GLN A 348 -13.13 -21.57 -43.13
C GLN A 348 -13.19 -23.10 -43.06
#